data_ddb7db0e45f4feba81c9ee87ef6b3446
#
_entry.id   ddb7db0e45f4feba81c9ee87ef6b3446
#
_cell.length_a   1.000
_cell.length_b   1.000
_cell.length_c   1.000
_cell.angle_alpha   90.00
_cell.angle_beta   90.00
_cell.angle_gamma   90.00
#
_symmetry.space_group_name_H-M   'P 1'
#
loop_
_entity.id
_entity.type
_entity.pdbx_description
1 polymer ?
#
loop_
_entity_poly.entity_id
_entity_poly.type
_entity_poly.pdbx_seq_one_letter_code
_entity_poly.pdbx_strand_id
1 'polypeptide(L)'
;MSTHSLVPDPIDRFVTTVVSGDEDLSEEQRRRVCDWLKANGIDPNDVCGREPLTIEGSIYDGKKRHQVICFSEFHRNESGHRYADPRDRTTAMVIQRAVRQTVELAPDPRTGT
;
A
#
# COMPACT_ATOMS: atom_id res chain seq x y z
N MET A 1 24.20 25.02 21.96
CA MET A 1 22.99 25.36 21.29
C MET A 1 22.40 24.17 20.57
N SER A 2 21.16 24.01 20.70
CA SER A 2 20.54 22.90 20.05
C SER A 2 20.24 23.21 18.59
N THR A 3 20.76 22.37 17.70
CA THR A 3 20.49 22.52 16.29
C THR A 3 19.06 22.11 15.93
N HIS A 4 18.40 21.37 16.79
CA HIS A 4 17.05 20.95 16.44
C HIS A 4 16.04 22.08 16.53
N SER A 5 16.37 23.21 17.13
CA SER A 5 15.53 24.38 17.05
C SER A 5 15.49 24.95 15.64
N LEU A 6 16.47 24.60 14.80
CA LEU A 6 16.54 25.00 13.39
C LEU A 6 16.00 23.93 12.46
N VAL A 7 15.72 22.77 13.01
CA VAL A 7 15.19 21.64 12.25
C VAL A 7 13.70 21.55 12.57
N PRO A 8 12.83 21.44 11.56
CA PRO A 8 11.42 21.25 11.83
C PRO A 8 11.23 20.06 12.78
N ASP A 9 10.25 20.14 13.63
CA ASP A 9 9.90 19.01 14.48
C ASP A 9 9.73 17.77 13.64
N PRO A 10 10.17 16.62 14.15
CA PRO A 10 9.95 15.39 13.42
C PRO A 10 8.48 15.26 13.08
N ILE A 11 8.20 15.11 11.80
CA ILE A 11 6.85 14.84 11.37
C ILE A 11 6.54 13.40 11.80
N ASP A 12 5.52 13.25 12.61
CA ASP A 12 5.07 11.92 12.97
C ASP A 12 4.60 11.22 11.71
N ARG A 13 5.03 9.99 11.58
CA ARG A 13 4.64 9.15 10.46
C ARG A 13 3.76 8.03 10.96
N PHE A 14 2.91 7.56 10.10
CA PHE A 14 2.10 6.41 10.41
C PHE A 14 2.18 5.41 9.26
N VAL A 15 1.99 4.14 9.62
CA VAL A 15 1.86 3.04 8.68
C VAL A 15 0.64 2.24 9.13
N THR A 16 -0.34 2.12 8.26
CA THR A 16 -1.50 1.28 8.51
C THR A 16 -1.41 0.09 7.56
N THR A 17 -1.31 -1.10 8.12
CA THR A 17 -1.30 -2.31 7.30
C THR A 17 -2.72 -2.66 6.91
N VAL A 18 -3.00 -2.66 5.61
CA VAL A 18 -4.30 -3.05 5.08
C VAL A 18 -4.34 -4.56 4.91
N VAL A 19 -3.29 -5.12 4.30
CA VAL A 19 -3.11 -6.56 4.14
C VAL A 19 -1.66 -6.86 4.46
N SER A 20 -1.43 -7.86 5.29
CA SER A 20 -0.09 -8.13 5.80
C SER A 20 0.79 -8.99 4.90
N GLY A 21 0.35 -9.35 3.72
CA GLY A 21 1.09 -10.23 2.83
C GLY A 21 0.77 -11.69 3.13
N ASP A 22 0.44 -12.44 2.08
CA ASP A 22 -0.01 -13.84 2.21
C ASP A 22 -1.16 -14.04 3.20
N GLU A 23 -1.88 -12.97 3.47
CA GLU A 23 -3.03 -13.02 4.35
C GLU A 23 -4.22 -13.65 3.63
N ASP A 24 -4.91 -14.56 4.32
CA ASP A 24 -6.08 -15.19 3.77
C ASP A 24 -7.31 -14.33 4.06
N LEU A 25 -7.69 -13.52 3.09
CA LEU A 25 -8.84 -12.64 3.20
C LEU A 25 -10.12 -13.36 2.86
N SER A 26 -11.19 -13.04 3.59
CA SER A 26 -12.53 -13.46 3.18
C SER A 26 -12.87 -12.80 1.85
N GLU A 27 -13.85 -13.36 1.14
CA GLU A 27 -14.29 -12.79 -0.13
C GLU A 27 -14.78 -11.35 0.05
N GLU A 28 -15.49 -11.08 1.12
CA GLU A 28 -16.00 -9.75 1.41
C GLU A 28 -14.87 -8.75 1.64
N GLN A 29 -13.86 -9.14 2.43
CA GLN A 29 -12.70 -8.30 2.66
C GLN A 29 -11.91 -8.07 1.38
N ARG A 30 -11.74 -9.11 0.58
CA ARG A 30 -11.05 -9.01 -0.70
C ARG A 30 -11.75 -8.01 -1.62
N ARG A 31 -13.07 -8.09 -1.70
CA ARG A 31 -13.85 -7.17 -2.52
C ARG A 31 -13.69 -5.73 -2.04
N ARG A 32 -13.76 -5.53 -0.73
CA ARG A 32 -13.58 -4.21 -0.11
C ARG A 32 -12.23 -3.61 -0.51
N VAL A 33 -11.16 -4.38 -0.40
CA VAL A 33 -9.81 -3.91 -0.73
C VAL A 33 -9.67 -3.67 -2.23
N CYS A 34 -10.17 -4.59 -3.05
CA CYS A 34 -10.09 -4.45 -4.52
C CYS A 34 -10.86 -3.23 -5.01
N ASP A 35 -12.04 -2.98 -4.47
CA ASP A 35 -12.84 -1.83 -4.86
C ASP A 35 -12.12 -0.53 -4.48
N TRP A 36 -11.51 -0.50 -3.32
CA TRP A 36 -10.73 0.65 -2.88
C TRP A 36 -9.50 0.89 -3.77
N LEU A 37 -8.77 -0.16 -4.13
CA LEU A 37 -7.64 -0.06 -5.05
C LEU A 37 -8.08 0.52 -6.38
N LYS A 38 -9.16 0.00 -6.96
CA LYS A 38 -9.72 0.51 -8.22
C LYS A 38 -10.12 1.96 -8.12
N ALA A 39 -10.75 2.35 -7.01
CA ALA A 39 -11.15 3.73 -6.78
C ALA A 39 -9.95 4.68 -6.75
N ASN A 40 -8.79 4.18 -6.40
CA ASN A 40 -7.54 4.94 -6.40
C ASN A 40 -6.70 4.75 -7.67
N GLY A 41 -7.28 4.13 -8.68
CA GLY A 41 -6.60 3.97 -9.98
C GLY A 41 -5.60 2.83 -10.03
N ILE A 42 -5.68 1.90 -9.10
CA ILE A 42 -4.78 0.76 -9.01
C ILE A 42 -5.53 -0.49 -9.45
N ASP A 43 -4.95 -1.23 -10.41
CA ASP A 43 -5.53 -2.52 -10.83
C ASP A 43 -5.15 -3.58 -9.79
N PRO A 44 -6.12 -4.18 -9.09
CA PRO A 44 -5.82 -5.20 -8.08
C PRO A 44 -5.06 -6.41 -8.66
N ASN A 45 -5.21 -6.70 -9.94
CA ASN A 45 -4.51 -7.81 -10.57
C ASN A 45 -3.00 -7.56 -10.68
N ASP A 46 -2.58 -6.31 -10.58
CA ASP A 46 -1.17 -5.96 -10.64
C ASP A 46 -0.52 -5.92 -9.25
N VAL A 47 -1.31 -6.06 -8.20
CA VAL A 47 -0.81 -6.02 -6.82
C VAL A 47 -0.39 -7.42 -6.38
N CYS A 48 0.86 -7.53 -5.91
CA CYS A 48 1.39 -8.78 -5.42
C CYS A 48 0.90 -9.03 -3.99
N GLY A 49 0.09 -10.07 -3.80
CA GLY A 49 -0.49 -10.38 -2.49
C GLY A 49 0.50 -10.99 -1.50
N ARG A 50 1.70 -11.35 -1.92
CA ARG A 50 2.72 -11.88 -1.01
C ARG A 50 3.39 -10.79 -0.18
N GLU A 51 3.30 -9.55 -0.65
CA GLU A 51 3.91 -8.41 0.02
C GLU A 51 2.86 -7.58 0.74
N PRO A 52 3.24 -6.87 1.80
CA PRO A 52 2.27 -6.03 2.49
C PRO A 52 1.69 -4.93 1.62
N LEU A 53 0.42 -4.65 1.85
CA LEU A 53 -0.28 -3.50 1.29
C LEU A 53 -0.55 -2.55 2.44
N THR A 54 0.00 -1.34 2.36
CA THR A 54 -0.06 -0.40 3.47
C THR A 54 -0.53 0.97 3.00
N ILE A 55 -1.02 1.75 3.96
CA ILE A 55 -1.24 3.18 3.79
C ILE A 55 -0.22 3.86 4.68
N GLU A 56 0.59 4.73 4.10
CA GLU A 56 1.62 5.45 4.85
C GLU A 56 1.43 6.95 4.65
N GLY A 57 1.84 7.70 5.63
CA GLY A 57 1.72 9.14 5.53
C GLY A 57 2.29 9.84 6.75
N SER A 58 1.92 11.11 6.88
CA SER A 58 2.36 11.97 7.96
C SER A 58 1.19 12.34 8.84
N ILE A 59 1.46 12.59 10.10
CA ILE A 59 0.48 13.15 11.02
C ILE A 59 0.88 14.60 11.25
N TYR A 60 -0.06 15.48 11.00
CA TYR A 60 0.15 16.92 11.16
C TYR A 60 -1.08 17.50 11.84
N ASP A 61 -0.88 18.19 12.94
CA ASP A 61 -1.98 18.72 13.77
C ASP A 61 -3.00 17.64 14.15
N GLY A 62 -2.51 16.44 14.45
CA GLY A 62 -3.36 15.31 14.82
C GLY A 62 -4.13 14.70 13.65
N LYS A 63 -3.87 15.14 12.43
CA LYS A 63 -4.56 14.63 11.24
C LYS A 63 -3.59 13.92 10.32
N LYS A 64 -4.06 12.85 9.72
CA LYS A 64 -3.30 12.11 8.71
C LYS A 64 -3.29 12.91 7.40
N ARG A 65 -2.09 13.11 6.87
CA ARG A 65 -1.89 13.87 5.64
C ARG A 65 -0.91 13.16 4.74
N HIS A 66 -0.93 13.48 3.46
CA HIS A 66 -0.03 12.94 2.45
C HIS A 66 -0.06 11.41 2.44
N GLN A 67 -1.26 10.87 2.48
CA GLN A 67 -1.43 9.43 2.52
C GLN A 67 -1.15 8.82 1.16
N VAL A 68 -0.29 7.80 1.17
CA VAL A 68 0.05 7.04 -0.03
C VAL A 68 -0.23 5.56 0.22
N ILE A 69 -0.66 4.90 -0.84
CA ILE A 69 -0.88 3.46 -0.83
C ILE A 69 0.41 2.82 -1.32
N CYS A 70 1.04 2.02 -0.48
CA CYS A 70 2.31 1.37 -0.79
C CYS A 70 2.08 -0.11 -1.03
N PHE A 71 2.58 -0.61 -2.12
CA PHE A 71 2.38 -2.00 -2.51
C PHE A 71 3.49 -2.46 -3.45
N SER A 72 3.57 -3.77 -3.64
CA SER A 72 4.44 -4.34 -4.65
C SER A 72 3.61 -4.64 -5.90
N GLU A 73 4.06 -4.13 -7.03
CA GLU A 73 3.38 -4.30 -8.31
C GLU A 73 4.13 -5.33 -9.14
N PHE A 74 3.41 -6.25 -9.76
CA PHE A 74 4.02 -7.16 -10.72
C PHE A 74 4.58 -6.36 -11.89
N HIS A 75 5.88 -6.49 -12.11
CA HIS A 75 6.52 -5.85 -13.23
C HIS A 75 6.29 -6.67 -14.50
N ARG A 76 6.06 -5.99 -15.61
CA ARG A 76 5.80 -6.65 -16.88
C ARG A 76 6.93 -6.35 -17.86
N ASN A 77 7.23 -7.34 -18.70
CA ASN A 77 8.23 -7.16 -19.75
C ASN A 77 7.65 -6.37 -20.92
N GLU A 78 8.44 -6.19 -21.96
CA GLU A 78 8.04 -5.44 -23.15
C GLU A 78 6.78 -6.02 -23.82
N SER A 79 6.55 -7.32 -23.67
CA SER A 79 5.38 -7.99 -24.22
C SER A 79 4.17 -7.91 -23.30
N GLY A 80 4.28 -7.23 -22.17
CA GLY A 80 3.19 -7.09 -21.20
C GLY A 80 3.01 -8.28 -20.28
N HIS A 81 3.97 -9.19 -20.22
CA HIS A 81 3.88 -10.39 -19.40
C HIS A 81 4.70 -10.28 -18.12
N ARG A 82 4.22 -10.91 -17.06
CA ARG A 82 5.00 -11.09 -15.84
C ARG A 82 6.17 -12.03 -16.16
N TYR A 83 7.24 -11.89 -15.42
CA TYR A 83 8.42 -12.73 -15.60
C TYR A 83 9.07 -13.02 -14.26
N ALA A 84 9.92 -14.04 -14.24
CA ALA A 84 10.57 -14.45 -13.01
C ALA A 84 11.60 -13.44 -12.54
N ASP A 85 11.69 -13.28 -11.24
CA ASP A 85 12.75 -12.48 -10.62
C ASP A 85 14.09 -13.17 -10.88
N PRO A 86 15.08 -12.46 -11.47
CA PRO A 86 16.39 -13.08 -11.70
C PRO A 86 17.08 -13.61 -10.45
N ARG A 87 16.74 -13.06 -9.30
CA ARG A 87 17.33 -13.47 -8.02
C ARG A 87 16.62 -14.68 -7.39
N ASP A 88 15.36 -14.88 -7.75
CA ASP A 88 14.56 -15.98 -7.25
C ASP A 88 13.52 -16.37 -8.30
N ARG A 89 13.85 -17.35 -9.11
CA ARG A 89 13.04 -17.73 -10.24
C ARG A 89 11.72 -18.42 -9.87
N THR A 90 11.50 -18.67 -8.60
CA THR A 90 10.22 -19.20 -8.13
C THR A 90 9.18 -18.11 -7.90
N THR A 91 9.58 -16.86 -7.97
CA THR A 91 8.69 -15.72 -7.76
C THR A 91 8.68 -14.81 -8.96
N ALA A 92 7.57 -14.08 -9.14
CA ALA A 92 7.48 -13.07 -10.19
C ALA A 92 8.23 -11.81 -9.77
N MET A 93 8.79 -11.11 -10.75
CA MET A 93 9.43 -9.82 -10.51
C MET A 93 8.40 -8.79 -10.09
N VAL A 94 8.70 -8.05 -9.04
CA VAL A 94 7.85 -6.98 -8.54
C VAL A 94 8.67 -5.70 -8.34
N ILE A 95 7.99 -4.58 -8.36
CA ILE A 95 8.57 -3.29 -8.04
C ILE A 95 7.73 -2.62 -6.94
N GLN A 96 8.38 -1.83 -6.12
CA GLN A 96 7.68 -1.08 -5.08
C GLN A 96 7.01 0.14 -5.70
N ARG A 97 5.75 0.35 -5.33
CA ARG A 97 4.96 1.47 -5.81
C ARG A 97 4.35 2.23 -4.63
N ALA A 98 4.19 3.52 -4.82
CA ALA A 98 3.47 4.37 -3.90
C ALA A 98 2.53 5.26 -4.71
N VAL A 99 1.25 5.16 -4.43
CA VAL A 99 0.21 5.92 -5.14
C VAL A 99 -0.53 6.77 -4.13
N ARG A 100 -0.72 8.05 -4.44
CA ARG A 100 -1.45 8.94 -3.56
C ARG A 100 -2.87 8.43 -3.34
N GLN A 101 -3.27 8.32 -2.09
CA GLN A 101 -4.64 7.93 -1.75
C GLN A 101 -5.58 9.12 -1.96
N THR A 102 -6.52 8.97 -2.87
CA THR A 102 -7.55 9.97 -3.14
C THR A 102 -8.91 9.55 -2.62
N VAL A 103 -9.11 8.26 -2.42
CA VAL A 103 -10.33 7.69 -1.87
C VAL A 103 -9.95 6.83 -0.67
N GLU A 104 -10.54 7.12 0.48
CA GLU A 104 -10.24 6.36 1.69
C GLU A 104 -10.87 4.98 1.67
N LEU A 105 -10.19 4.04 2.33
CA LEU A 105 -10.70 2.69 2.51
C LEU A 105 -11.88 2.73 3.48
N ALA A 106 -12.99 2.15 3.08
CA ALA A 106 -14.15 2.03 3.95
C ALA A 106 -13.81 1.18 5.18
N PRO A 107 -14.42 1.46 6.33
CA PRO A 107 -14.19 0.64 7.51
C PRO A 107 -14.53 -0.83 7.26
N ASP A 108 -13.75 -1.70 7.90
CA ASP A 108 -14.03 -3.14 7.84
C ASP A 108 -15.34 -3.40 8.57
N PRO A 109 -16.34 -3.98 7.90
CA PRO A 109 -17.64 -4.24 8.54
C PRO A 109 -17.57 -5.20 9.73
N ARG A 110 -16.49 -5.98 9.84
CA ARG A 110 -16.33 -6.89 10.99
C ARG A 110 -15.79 -6.19 12.22
N THR A 111 -15.12 -5.05 12.05
CA THR A 111 -14.54 -4.30 13.16
C THR A 111 -15.18 -2.93 13.35
N GLY A 112 -15.96 -2.49 12.39
CA GLY A 112 -16.55 -1.17 12.37
C GLY A 112 -17.91 -1.13 13.03
N THR A 113 -17.99 -1.36 14.28
CA THR A 113 -19.25 -1.24 15.00
C THR A 113 -19.56 0.20 15.34
#